data_ae2e8a2b59067e8213eab5d82dd87520
#
_entry.id   ae2e8a2b59067e8213eab5d82dd87520
#
_cell.length_a   1.000
_cell.length_b   1.000
_cell.length_c   1.000
_cell.angle_alpha   90.00
_cell.angle_beta   90.00
_cell.angle_gamma   90.00
#
_symmetry.space_group_name_H-M   'P 1'
#
loop_
_entity.id
_entity.type
_entity.pdbx_description
1 polymer ?
#
loop_
_entity_poly.entity_id
_entity_poly.type
_entity_poly.pdbx_seq_one_letter_code
_entity_poly.pdbx_strand_id
1 'polypeptide(L)'
;MLFRSCLKDEHKFLLMRERPAVTKVVQWAASNGDRSENADYQYGKRRLRQIDSRIRFLTKRIDAAEVVNPEAPRSGQAAKRVFFGATVTYVIADGTEKTVSIVGADEVDLHRNYISWVSPLAKALMKSAAGDQVLLRAPGGTEKLEIVDVVYDRIEMDPFREPPGAESAPPSPN
;
A
#
# COMPACT_ATOMS: atom_id res chain seq x y z
N MET A 1 2.23 -9.15 7.41
CA MET A 1 1.32 -8.86 8.55
C MET A 1 1.20 -7.36 8.88
N LEU A 2 2.22 -6.54 8.64
CA LEU A 2 2.25 -5.11 8.96
C LEU A 2 1.31 -4.24 8.10
N PHE A 3 1.18 -4.51 6.80
CA PHE A 3 0.39 -3.66 5.91
C PHE A 3 -1.11 -3.61 6.26
N ARG A 4 -1.74 -4.75 6.53
CA ARG A 4 -3.15 -4.78 6.97
C ARG A 4 -3.34 -4.00 8.28
N SER A 5 -2.34 -4.00 9.16
CA SER A 5 -2.34 -3.18 10.38
C SER A 5 -2.35 -1.70 10.04
N CYS A 6 -1.47 -1.24 9.14
CA CYS A 6 -1.42 0.15 8.69
C CYS A 6 -2.76 0.63 8.11
N LEU A 7 -3.42 -0.19 7.27
CA LEU A 7 -4.74 0.14 6.72
C LEU A 7 -5.80 0.26 7.83
N LYS A 8 -5.76 -0.61 8.83
CA LYS A 8 -6.67 -0.56 9.99
C LYS A 8 -6.43 0.67 10.85
N ASP A 9 -5.17 1.04 11.06
CA ASP A 9 -4.80 2.20 11.87
C ASP A 9 -5.23 3.51 11.18
N GLU A 10 -4.99 3.63 9.86
CA GLU A 10 -5.51 4.74 9.04
C GLU A 10 -7.04 4.80 9.08
N HIS A 11 -7.71 3.67 8.88
CA HIS A 11 -9.16 3.59 8.91
C HIS A 11 -9.73 4.04 10.27
N LYS A 12 -9.14 3.57 11.37
CA LYS A 12 -9.51 3.96 12.73
C LYS A 12 -9.29 5.45 12.97
N PHE A 13 -8.15 5.99 12.55
CA PHE A 13 -7.85 7.42 12.64
C PHE A 13 -8.90 8.26 11.92
N LEU A 14 -9.21 7.92 10.67
CA LEU A 14 -10.22 8.65 9.87
C LEU A 14 -11.60 8.60 10.51
N LEU A 15 -12.04 7.45 11.01
CA LEU A 15 -13.37 7.28 11.62
C LEU A 15 -13.48 7.98 12.97
N MET A 16 -12.48 7.80 13.84
CA MET A 16 -12.60 8.15 15.25
C MET A 16 -12.06 9.54 15.56
N ARG A 17 -11.20 10.10 14.70
CA ARG A 17 -10.56 11.39 14.97
C ARG A 17 -10.83 12.43 13.88
N GLU A 18 -10.36 12.20 12.66
CA GLU A 18 -10.41 13.23 11.61
C GLU A 18 -11.84 13.57 11.17
N ARG A 19 -12.65 12.56 10.86
CA ARG A 19 -14.05 12.79 10.44
C ARG A 19 -14.88 13.55 11.48
N PRO A 20 -14.88 13.18 12.77
CA PRO A 20 -15.57 13.94 13.80
C PRO A 20 -15.06 15.39 13.94
N ALA A 21 -13.74 15.60 13.86
CA ALA A 21 -13.14 16.93 13.94
C ALA A 21 -13.61 17.83 12.78
N VAL A 22 -13.51 17.34 11.54
CA VAL A 22 -13.98 18.09 10.36
C VAL A 22 -15.49 18.31 10.40
N THR A 23 -16.29 17.38 10.94
CA THR A 23 -17.73 17.54 11.10
C THR A 23 -18.06 18.71 12.03
N LYS A 24 -17.33 18.85 13.15
CA LYS A 24 -17.50 20.00 14.07
C LYS A 24 -17.19 21.33 13.39
N VAL A 25 -16.10 21.38 12.59
CA VAL A 25 -15.75 22.59 11.82
C VAL A 25 -16.85 22.96 10.83
N VAL A 26 -17.39 21.98 10.10
CA VAL A 26 -18.50 22.21 9.16
C VAL A 26 -19.77 22.68 9.86
N GLN A 27 -20.09 22.12 11.02
CA GLN A 27 -21.24 22.56 11.82
C GLN A 27 -21.08 23.99 12.31
N TRP A 28 -19.88 24.33 12.83
CA TRP A 28 -19.56 25.70 13.25
C TRP A 28 -19.65 26.68 12.08
N ALA A 29 -19.00 26.36 10.95
CA ALA A 29 -19.06 27.20 9.76
C ALA A 29 -20.51 27.38 9.25
N ALA A 30 -21.35 26.36 9.33
CA ALA A 30 -22.75 26.43 8.93
C ALA A 30 -23.59 27.34 9.82
N SER A 31 -23.18 27.64 11.05
CA SER A 31 -23.84 28.55 11.98
C SER A 31 -23.47 30.01 11.77
N ASN A 32 -22.37 30.30 11.03
CA ASN A 32 -21.78 31.63 10.90
C ASN A 32 -22.21 32.41 9.63
N GLY A 33 -23.40 32.15 9.06
CA GLY A 33 -23.92 32.90 7.94
C GLY A 33 -24.28 32.10 6.70
N ASP A 34 -24.27 32.74 5.51
CA ASP A 34 -24.67 32.10 4.26
C ASP A 34 -23.70 30.97 3.89
N ARG A 35 -24.24 29.76 3.79
CA ARG A 35 -23.48 28.53 3.46
C ARG A 35 -22.90 28.56 2.06
N SER A 36 -23.49 29.31 1.15
CA SER A 36 -23.06 29.36 -0.26
C SER A 36 -21.77 30.17 -0.43
N GLU A 37 -21.56 31.21 0.39
CA GLU A 37 -20.39 32.09 0.34
C GLU A 37 -19.33 31.75 1.40
N ASN A 38 -19.64 30.83 2.33
CA ASN A 38 -18.73 30.44 3.40
C ASN A 38 -17.68 29.44 2.90
N ALA A 39 -16.45 29.92 2.68
CA ALA A 39 -15.34 29.13 2.19
C ALA A 39 -15.00 27.95 3.12
N ASP A 40 -15.05 28.15 4.44
CA ASP A 40 -14.76 27.11 5.43
C ASP A 40 -15.78 25.97 5.37
N TYR A 41 -17.06 26.33 5.20
CA TYR A 41 -18.12 25.35 5.00
C TYR A 41 -17.91 24.52 3.74
N GLN A 42 -17.61 25.17 2.61
CA GLN A 42 -17.38 24.47 1.34
C GLN A 42 -16.12 23.59 1.39
N TYR A 43 -15.04 24.10 1.97
CA TYR A 43 -13.80 23.34 2.17
C TYR A 43 -14.04 22.12 3.09
N GLY A 44 -14.67 22.33 4.22
CA GLY A 44 -14.99 21.25 5.17
C GLY A 44 -15.87 20.16 4.55
N LYS A 45 -16.90 20.54 3.77
CA LYS A 45 -17.73 19.56 3.03
C LYS A 45 -16.94 18.78 1.98
N ARG A 46 -16.00 19.43 1.28
CA ARG A 46 -15.10 18.74 0.35
C ARG A 46 -14.22 17.74 1.09
N ARG A 47 -13.65 18.14 2.23
CA ARG A 47 -12.82 17.27 3.06
C ARG A 47 -13.60 16.08 3.59
N LEU A 48 -14.83 16.26 4.09
CA LEU A 48 -15.68 15.15 4.52
C LEU A 48 -15.93 14.13 3.40
N ARG A 49 -16.21 14.57 2.18
CA ARG A 49 -16.37 13.67 1.03
C ARG A 49 -15.11 12.88 0.72
N GLN A 50 -13.93 13.50 0.85
CA GLN A 50 -12.64 12.81 0.67
C GLN A 50 -12.43 11.74 1.75
N ILE A 51 -12.68 12.10 3.03
CA ILE A 51 -12.58 11.19 4.16
C ILE A 51 -13.53 9.99 3.98
N ASP A 52 -14.80 10.25 3.67
CA ASP A 52 -15.80 9.20 3.47
C ASP A 52 -15.44 8.27 2.30
N SER A 53 -14.88 8.84 1.23
CA SER A 53 -14.38 8.05 0.10
C SER A 53 -13.17 7.17 0.50
N ARG A 54 -12.23 7.73 1.27
CA ARG A 54 -11.07 6.99 1.75
C ARG A 54 -11.47 5.88 2.73
N ILE A 55 -12.40 6.15 3.66
CA ILE A 55 -12.95 5.15 4.57
C ILE A 55 -13.55 3.97 3.78
N ARG A 56 -14.42 4.25 2.80
CA ARG A 56 -15.00 3.18 1.94
C ARG A 56 -13.95 2.37 1.21
N PHE A 57 -12.91 3.03 0.69
CA PHE A 57 -11.79 2.36 0.04
C PHE A 57 -11.07 1.42 1.02
N LEU A 58 -10.69 1.94 2.19
CA LEU A 58 -9.98 1.17 3.22
C LEU A 58 -10.81 -0.02 3.72
N THR A 59 -12.11 0.18 3.97
CA THR A 59 -13.02 -0.91 4.36
C THR A 59 -12.97 -2.05 3.35
N LYS A 60 -13.16 -1.75 2.06
CA LYS A 60 -13.12 -2.77 1.00
C LYS A 60 -11.76 -3.48 0.92
N ARG A 61 -10.66 -2.75 1.12
CA ARG A 61 -9.31 -3.33 1.10
C ARG A 61 -9.04 -4.21 2.31
N ILE A 62 -9.46 -3.80 3.50
CA ILE A 62 -9.32 -4.57 4.74
C ILE A 62 -10.14 -5.86 4.67
N ASP A 63 -11.37 -5.79 4.16
CA ASP A 63 -12.28 -6.93 4.04
C ASP A 63 -11.78 -7.96 3.00
N ALA A 64 -11.20 -7.47 1.89
CA ALA A 64 -10.67 -8.33 0.83
C ALA A 64 -9.21 -8.79 1.08
N ALA A 65 -8.54 -8.29 2.13
CA ALA A 65 -7.14 -8.58 2.36
C ALA A 65 -6.91 -10.00 2.87
N GLU A 66 -6.23 -10.79 2.07
CA GLU A 66 -5.64 -12.06 2.49
C GLU A 66 -4.24 -11.80 3.08
N VAL A 67 -4.03 -12.25 4.32
CA VAL A 67 -2.77 -12.04 5.03
C VAL A 67 -1.84 -13.22 4.78
N VAL A 68 -0.78 -12.98 4.03
CA VAL A 68 0.30 -13.95 3.78
C VAL A 68 1.48 -13.63 4.70
N ASN A 69 2.00 -14.64 5.40
CA ASN A 69 3.26 -14.53 6.14
C ASN A 69 4.40 -15.04 5.25
N PRO A 70 5.34 -14.17 4.78
CA PRO A 70 6.47 -14.61 3.99
C PRO A 70 7.36 -15.63 4.71
N GLU A 71 7.56 -15.44 6.02
CA GLU A 71 8.41 -16.29 6.88
C GLU A 71 7.76 -17.63 7.25
N ALA A 72 6.53 -17.90 6.81
CA ALA A 72 5.86 -19.16 7.10
C ALA A 72 6.69 -20.34 6.53
N PRO A 73 6.89 -21.41 7.32
CA PRO A 73 7.66 -22.56 6.88
C PRO A 73 7.13 -23.12 5.56
N ARG A 74 7.99 -23.21 4.56
CA ARG A 74 7.71 -23.80 3.25
C ARG A 74 8.56 -25.06 3.08
N SER A 75 7.97 -26.12 2.61
CA SER A 75 8.66 -27.40 2.42
C SER A 75 8.82 -27.77 0.96
N GLY A 76 9.88 -28.53 0.65
CA GLY A 76 10.13 -29.08 -0.68
C GLY A 76 10.35 -28.01 -1.76
N GLN A 77 9.81 -28.26 -2.94
CA GLN A 77 9.96 -27.36 -4.09
C GLN A 77 9.29 -26.00 -3.91
N ALA A 78 8.28 -25.89 -3.03
CA ALA A 78 7.59 -24.63 -2.77
C ALA A 78 8.49 -23.58 -2.10
N ALA A 79 9.52 -24.01 -1.36
CA ALA A 79 10.50 -23.12 -0.74
C ALA A 79 11.48 -22.50 -1.76
N LYS A 80 11.65 -23.15 -2.92
CA LYS A 80 12.62 -22.75 -3.95
C LYS A 80 11.97 -22.03 -5.14
N ARG A 81 10.64 -21.93 -5.18
CA ARG A 81 9.90 -21.28 -6.27
C ARG A 81 9.40 -19.91 -5.86
N VAL A 82 9.32 -19.03 -6.83
CA VAL A 82 8.82 -17.67 -6.67
C VAL A 82 7.30 -17.68 -6.55
N PHE A 83 6.79 -17.28 -5.39
CA PHE A 83 5.38 -16.99 -5.12
C PHE A 83 5.22 -15.61 -4.48
N PHE A 84 4.01 -15.24 -4.15
CA PHE A 84 3.72 -14.02 -3.40
C PHE A 84 4.50 -13.97 -2.08
N GLY A 85 5.10 -12.82 -1.79
CA GLY A 85 5.96 -12.59 -0.63
C GLY A 85 7.42 -13.05 -0.81
N ALA A 86 7.81 -13.50 -2.01
CA ALA A 86 9.20 -13.83 -2.31
C ALA A 86 10.03 -12.56 -2.55
N THR A 87 11.27 -12.57 -2.07
CA THR A 87 12.34 -11.67 -2.50
C THR A 87 13.20 -12.43 -3.50
N VAL A 88 13.31 -11.91 -4.71
CA VAL A 88 13.95 -12.57 -5.85
C VAL A 88 15.11 -11.74 -6.32
N THR A 89 16.28 -12.39 -6.40
CA THR A 89 17.49 -11.84 -7.04
C THR A 89 17.60 -12.42 -8.44
N TYR A 90 17.75 -11.56 -9.43
CA TYR A 90 17.86 -11.93 -10.84
C TYR A 90 18.90 -11.09 -11.56
N VAL A 91 19.44 -11.62 -12.66
CA VAL A 91 20.41 -10.96 -13.53
C VAL A 91 19.73 -10.66 -14.87
N ILE A 92 19.96 -9.46 -15.40
CA ILE A 92 19.54 -9.05 -16.74
C ILE A 92 20.65 -9.33 -17.78
N ALA A 93 20.35 -9.15 -19.05
CA ALA A 93 21.24 -9.55 -20.17
C ALA A 93 22.63 -8.89 -20.14
N ASP A 94 22.77 -7.71 -19.54
CA ASP A 94 24.04 -6.99 -19.38
C ASP A 94 24.90 -7.46 -18.20
N GLY A 95 24.43 -8.44 -17.44
CA GLY A 95 25.09 -8.97 -16.24
C GLY A 95 24.76 -8.20 -14.95
N THR A 96 23.88 -7.20 -14.99
CA THR A 96 23.47 -6.44 -13.81
C THR A 96 22.54 -7.29 -12.94
N GLU A 97 22.89 -7.43 -11.67
CA GLU A 97 22.06 -8.08 -10.66
C GLU A 97 21.06 -7.11 -10.04
N LYS A 98 19.81 -7.55 -9.87
CA LYS A 98 18.75 -6.80 -9.24
C LYS A 98 17.98 -7.68 -8.27
N THR A 99 17.56 -7.09 -7.15
CA THR A 99 16.72 -7.76 -6.15
C THR A 99 15.40 -7.02 -6.00
N VAL A 100 14.30 -7.77 -6.01
CA VAL A 100 12.93 -7.23 -5.82
C VAL A 100 12.13 -8.11 -4.88
N SER A 101 11.22 -7.50 -4.10
CA SER A 101 10.26 -8.24 -3.27
C SER A 101 8.87 -8.14 -3.89
N ILE A 102 8.18 -9.28 -4.01
CA ILE A 102 6.84 -9.36 -4.61
C ILE A 102 5.80 -9.15 -3.52
N VAL A 103 5.09 -8.03 -3.61
CA VAL A 103 4.13 -7.55 -2.61
C VAL A 103 2.73 -7.33 -3.19
N GLY A 104 1.78 -6.97 -2.35
CA GLY A 104 0.43 -6.57 -2.76
C GLY A 104 0.41 -5.30 -3.62
N ALA A 105 -0.71 -5.08 -4.32
CA ALA A 105 -0.85 -3.91 -5.20
C ALA A 105 -0.78 -2.57 -4.44
N ASP A 106 -1.17 -2.56 -3.17
CA ASP A 106 -1.17 -1.38 -2.31
C ASP A 106 0.11 -1.28 -1.44
N GLU A 107 1.05 -2.24 -1.58
CA GLU A 107 2.28 -2.35 -0.78
C GLU A 107 3.54 -1.94 -1.57
N VAL A 108 3.36 -1.42 -2.77
CA VAL A 108 4.46 -1.04 -3.68
C VAL A 108 5.28 0.09 -3.11
N ASP A 109 6.59 -0.12 -3.05
CA ASP A 109 7.60 0.88 -2.69
C ASP A 109 8.83 0.73 -3.59
N LEU A 110 8.98 1.63 -4.56
CA LEU A 110 10.08 1.58 -5.52
C LEU A 110 11.46 1.86 -4.89
N HIS A 111 11.51 2.59 -3.77
CA HIS A 111 12.77 2.86 -3.06
C HIS A 111 13.31 1.61 -2.36
N ARG A 112 12.42 0.69 -1.99
CA ARG A 112 12.75 -0.61 -1.39
C ARG A 112 12.74 -1.76 -2.40
N ASN A 113 12.54 -1.47 -3.68
CA ASN A 113 12.35 -2.47 -4.74
C ASN A 113 11.15 -3.41 -4.49
N TYR A 114 10.08 -2.91 -3.85
CA TYR A 114 8.85 -3.65 -3.66
C TYR A 114 7.96 -3.49 -4.88
N ILE A 115 7.71 -4.59 -5.58
CA ILE A 115 6.93 -4.61 -6.82
C ILE A 115 5.58 -5.30 -6.61
N SER A 116 4.55 -4.79 -7.28
CA SER A 116 3.24 -5.43 -7.24
C SER A 116 3.27 -6.82 -7.88
N TRP A 117 2.62 -7.79 -7.25
CA TRP A 117 2.44 -9.15 -7.79
C TRP A 117 1.73 -9.19 -9.15
N VAL A 118 0.98 -8.13 -9.52
CA VAL A 118 0.32 -8.00 -10.84
C VAL A 118 1.21 -7.33 -11.88
N SER A 119 2.40 -6.83 -11.51
CA SER A 119 3.34 -6.21 -12.43
C SER A 119 3.86 -7.19 -13.49
N PRO A 120 4.26 -6.72 -14.68
CA PRO A 120 4.84 -7.59 -15.71
C PRO A 120 6.06 -8.36 -15.21
N LEU A 121 6.94 -7.72 -14.43
CA LEU A 121 8.13 -8.35 -13.86
C LEU A 121 7.76 -9.46 -12.87
N ALA A 122 6.88 -9.18 -11.90
CA ALA A 122 6.44 -10.19 -10.95
C ALA A 122 5.78 -11.39 -11.67
N LYS A 123 4.94 -11.13 -12.68
CA LYS A 123 4.32 -12.20 -13.49
C LYS A 123 5.33 -13.06 -14.25
N ALA A 124 6.41 -12.45 -14.74
CA ALA A 124 7.47 -13.20 -15.41
C ALA A 124 8.26 -14.09 -14.45
N LEU A 125 8.50 -13.61 -13.21
CA LEU A 125 9.25 -14.34 -12.19
C LEU A 125 8.43 -15.43 -11.50
N MET A 126 7.11 -15.23 -11.34
CA MET A 126 6.22 -16.12 -10.58
C MET A 126 6.25 -17.57 -11.10
N LYS A 127 6.29 -18.54 -10.17
CA LYS A 127 6.35 -19.99 -10.37
C LYS A 127 7.70 -20.53 -10.86
N SER A 128 8.66 -19.68 -11.19
CA SER A 128 10.02 -20.09 -11.55
C SER A 128 10.88 -20.30 -10.29
N ALA A 129 12.05 -20.88 -10.44
CA ALA A 129 12.99 -21.19 -9.37
C ALA A 129 14.38 -20.61 -9.67
N ALA A 130 15.27 -20.62 -8.69
CA ALA A 130 16.68 -20.27 -8.89
C ALA A 130 17.31 -21.15 -10.00
N GLY A 131 18.07 -20.53 -10.91
CA GLY A 131 18.63 -21.14 -12.12
C GLY A 131 17.69 -21.09 -13.35
N ASP A 132 16.41 -20.75 -13.19
CA ASP A 132 15.50 -20.62 -14.32
C ASP A 132 15.75 -19.33 -15.11
N GLN A 133 15.55 -19.39 -16.42
CA GLN A 133 15.54 -18.23 -17.30
C GLN A 133 14.11 -17.89 -17.69
N VAL A 134 13.73 -16.62 -17.52
CA VAL A 134 12.39 -16.13 -17.81
C VAL A 134 12.45 -14.96 -18.79
N LEU A 135 11.34 -14.72 -19.50
CA LEU A 135 11.23 -13.63 -20.47
C LEU A 135 10.30 -12.55 -19.89
N LEU A 136 10.86 -11.39 -19.61
CA LEU A 136 10.09 -10.18 -19.27
C LEU A 136 9.62 -9.52 -20.55
N ARG A 137 8.29 -9.42 -20.73
CA ARG A 137 7.68 -8.66 -21.79
C ARG A 137 7.27 -7.28 -21.25
N ALA A 138 7.98 -6.25 -21.67
CA ALA A 138 7.72 -4.86 -21.32
C ALA A 138 7.44 -4.02 -22.59
N PRO A 139 6.84 -2.83 -22.47
CA PRO A 139 6.60 -1.95 -23.61
C PRO A 139 7.86 -1.61 -24.41
N GLY A 140 9.05 -1.65 -23.79
CA GLY A 140 10.36 -1.43 -24.42
C GLY A 140 10.94 -2.65 -25.13
N GLY A 141 10.27 -3.80 -25.10
CA GLY A 141 10.75 -5.04 -25.72
C GLY A 141 10.68 -6.26 -24.79
N THR A 142 11.32 -7.34 -25.26
CA THR A 142 11.45 -8.57 -24.47
C THR A 142 12.86 -8.67 -23.91
N GLU A 143 12.98 -8.83 -22.61
CA GLU A 143 14.25 -8.97 -21.91
C GLU A 143 14.38 -10.36 -21.26
N LYS A 144 15.55 -10.97 -21.37
CA LYS A 144 15.83 -12.26 -20.75
C LYS A 144 16.41 -12.02 -19.37
N LEU A 145 15.81 -12.66 -18.36
CA LEU A 145 16.23 -12.61 -16.96
C LEU A 145 16.64 -14.01 -16.51
N GLU A 146 17.66 -14.11 -15.68
CA GLU A 146 18.07 -15.35 -15.02
C GLU A 146 17.86 -15.18 -13.51
N ILE A 147 17.13 -16.10 -12.88
CA ILE A 147 16.87 -16.07 -11.45
C ILE A 147 18.08 -16.66 -10.73
N VAL A 148 18.71 -15.86 -9.89
CA VAL A 148 19.87 -16.26 -9.09
C VAL A 148 19.44 -16.87 -7.77
N ASP A 149 18.54 -16.21 -7.06
CA ASP A 149 18.12 -16.64 -5.74
C ASP A 149 16.65 -16.28 -5.44
N VAL A 150 16.03 -17.07 -4.54
CA VAL A 150 14.66 -16.89 -4.08
C VAL A 150 14.61 -17.09 -2.58
N VAL A 151 14.36 -16.02 -1.83
CA VAL A 151 14.25 -16.04 -0.37
C VAL A 151 12.88 -15.53 0.09
N TYR A 152 12.50 -15.94 1.30
CA TYR A 152 11.24 -15.56 1.93
C TYR A 152 11.52 -14.96 3.30
N ASP A 153 11.97 -13.72 3.28
CA ASP A 153 12.25 -12.95 4.47
C ASP A 153 11.11 -12.01 4.82
N ARG A 154 11.17 -11.47 6.01
CA ARG A 154 10.22 -10.45 6.47
C ARG A 154 10.30 -9.21 5.57
N ILE A 155 9.18 -8.86 4.96
CA ILE A 155 9.04 -7.63 4.18
C ILE A 155 8.59 -6.52 5.15
N GLU A 156 9.44 -5.52 5.32
CA GLU A 156 9.17 -4.41 6.25
C GLU A 156 8.30 -3.35 5.59
N MET A 157 7.28 -2.91 6.31
CA MET A 157 6.39 -1.82 5.91
C MET A 157 6.41 -0.73 6.98
N ASP A 158 6.36 0.53 6.56
CA ASP A 158 6.25 1.64 7.50
C ASP A 158 4.90 1.62 8.20
N PRO A 159 4.87 1.87 9.53
CA PRO A 159 3.61 2.00 10.24
C PRO A 159 2.86 3.24 9.78
N PHE A 160 1.54 3.22 9.89
CA PHE A 160 0.73 4.42 9.68
C PHE A 160 1.19 5.52 10.64
N ARG A 161 1.40 6.73 10.10
CA ARG A 161 1.70 7.93 10.87
C ARG A 161 0.56 8.92 10.70
N GLU A 162 0.03 9.41 11.81
CA GLU A 162 -0.98 10.46 11.78
C GLU A 162 -0.40 11.72 11.12
N PRO A 163 -1.16 12.42 10.26
CA PRO A 163 -0.72 13.68 9.68
C PRO A 163 -0.39 14.71 10.77
N PRO A 164 0.65 15.53 10.59
CA PRO A 164 0.96 16.61 11.52
C PRO A 164 -0.22 17.58 11.59
N GLY A 165 -0.61 18.00 12.81
CA GLY A 165 -1.75 18.89 13.04
C GLY A 165 -3.10 18.20 13.23
N ALA A 166 -3.16 16.87 13.22
CA ALA A 166 -4.39 16.11 13.52
C ALA A 166 -4.91 16.32 14.97
N GLU A 167 -4.09 16.91 15.84
CA GLU A 167 -4.45 17.21 17.25
C GLU A 167 -5.12 18.57 17.47
N SER A 168 -5.14 19.46 16.50
CA SER A 168 -5.80 20.75 16.65
C SER A 168 -7.32 20.59 16.49
N ALA A 169 -7.99 20.27 17.58
CA ALA A 169 -9.41 20.58 17.71
C ALA A 169 -9.58 22.11 17.52
N PRO A 170 -10.59 22.57 16.76
CA PRO A 170 -10.88 24.00 16.68
C PRO A 170 -11.11 24.55 18.09
N PRO A 171 -10.75 25.82 18.37
CA PRO A 171 -10.99 26.44 19.66
C PRO A 171 -12.48 26.32 19.98
N SER A 172 -12.78 25.94 21.21
CA SER A 172 -14.15 25.93 21.71
C SER A 172 -14.73 27.33 21.55
N PRO A 173 -15.93 27.49 20.98
CA PRO A 173 -16.58 28.80 20.95
C PRO A 173 -16.84 29.23 22.39
N ASN A 174 -16.36 30.43 22.74
CA ASN A 174 -16.76 31.14 23.96
C ASN A 174 -18.25 31.50 23.90
#